data_2146a76c43450cc40fe88acc87bec566
#
_entry.id   2146a76c43450cc40fe88acc87bec566
#
_cell.length_a   1.000
_cell.length_b   1.000
_cell.length_c   1.000
_cell.angle_alpha   90.00
_cell.angle_beta   90.00
_cell.angle_gamma   90.00
#
_symmetry.space_group_name_H-M   'P 1'
#
loop_
_entity.id
_entity.type
_entity.pdbx_description
1 polymer ?
#
loop_
_entity_poly.entity_id
_entity_poly.type
_entity_poly.pdbx_seq_one_letter_code
_entity_poly.pdbx_strand_id
1 'polypeptide(L)'
;VFGRNRVGVRFAPLFTTTTEDRVYLGLVESNPHETYIRAAEMLNDLGIAYISIAEADWDNSPDLPETFRRDLRKTFEGAIIYAGRYTVEKALTVNSKGYGDLYAFGKPFIANPDLPYRILKGLSFNQVHNHTLYGGGEAGYIDYPFST
;
A
#
# COMPACT_ATOMS: atom_id res chain seq x y z
N VAL A 1 -21.21 10.18 -15.72
CA VAL A 1 -20.28 9.14 -15.28
C VAL A 1 -18.89 9.75 -15.22
N PHE A 2 -18.06 9.32 -14.29
CA PHE A 2 -16.71 9.88 -14.04
C PHE A 2 -15.76 9.53 -15.20
N GLY A 3 -14.89 10.43 -15.57
CA GLY A 3 -13.87 10.15 -16.60
C GLY A 3 -12.87 9.08 -16.11
N ARG A 4 -12.30 8.29 -17.02
CA ARG A 4 -11.33 7.23 -16.73
C ARG A 4 -10.15 7.69 -15.87
N ASN A 5 -9.73 8.92 -16.02
CA ASN A 5 -8.67 9.58 -15.24
C ASN A 5 -9.05 9.89 -13.77
N ARG A 6 -10.24 9.47 -13.32
CA ARG A 6 -10.73 9.59 -11.94
C ARG A 6 -11.07 8.24 -11.32
N VAL A 7 -10.68 7.16 -11.98
CA VAL A 7 -10.90 5.79 -11.51
C VAL A 7 -9.56 5.19 -11.12
N GLY A 8 -9.50 4.54 -9.99
CA GLY A 8 -8.37 3.73 -9.55
C GLY A 8 -8.82 2.35 -9.14
N VAL A 9 -7.92 1.38 -9.18
CA VAL A 9 -8.17 0.00 -8.78
C VAL A 9 -7.18 -0.41 -7.70
N ARG A 10 -7.64 -1.20 -6.72
CA ARG A 10 -6.78 -1.77 -5.70
C ARG A 10 -6.59 -3.27 -5.95
N PHE A 11 -5.34 -3.70 -5.99
CA PHE A 11 -4.91 -5.09 -6.06
C PHE A 11 -4.35 -5.55 -4.72
N ALA A 12 -4.55 -6.84 -4.44
CA ALA A 12 -4.04 -7.50 -3.25
C ALA A 12 -3.37 -8.85 -3.62
N PRO A 13 -2.24 -8.84 -4.36
CA PRO A 13 -1.67 -10.05 -4.96
C PRO A 13 -1.20 -11.08 -3.94
N LEU A 14 -0.83 -10.67 -2.72
CA LEU A 14 -0.37 -11.57 -1.67
C LEU A 14 -1.50 -12.19 -0.84
N PHE A 15 -2.72 -11.65 -0.94
CA PHE A 15 -3.89 -12.14 -0.19
C PHE A 15 -4.54 -13.36 -0.85
N THR A 16 -4.12 -13.71 -2.05
CA THR A 16 -4.61 -14.88 -2.80
C THR A 16 -3.63 -16.06 -2.75
N THR A 17 -2.47 -15.89 -2.12
CA THR A 17 -1.54 -16.99 -1.92
C THR A 17 -1.97 -17.86 -0.74
N THR A 18 -1.98 -19.18 -0.91
CA THR A 18 -2.07 -20.13 0.19
C THR A 18 -0.72 -20.22 0.88
N THR A 19 -0.64 -19.80 2.12
CA THR A 19 0.30 -20.40 3.07
C THR A 19 -0.44 -21.52 3.77
N GLU A 20 0.23 -22.58 4.19
CA GLU A 20 -0.37 -23.80 4.75
C GLU A 20 -1.44 -23.56 5.84
N ASP A 21 -1.47 -22.37 6.45
CA ASP A 21 -2.36 -22.02 7.55
C ASP A 21 -3.40 -20.93 7.27
N ARG A 22 -3.39 -20.24 6.11
CA ARG A 22 -4.32 -19.12 5.87
C ARG A 22 -4.73 -18.97 4.41
N VAL A 23 -6.00 -19.25 4.15
CA VAL A 23 -6.68 -18.77 2.94
C VAL A 23 -7.29 -17.40 3.27
N TYR A 24 -6.62 -16.33 2.90
CA TYR A 24 -7.17 -14.99 3.06
C TYR A 24 -8.26 -14.77 2.00
N LEU A 25 -9.45 -14.35 2.41
CA LEU A 25 -10.62 -14.12 1.55
C LEU A 25 -11.20 -15.35 0.83
N GLY A 26 -10.75 -16.57 1.12
CA GLY A 26 -11.29 -17.79 0.48
C GLY A 26 -10.99 -17.91 -1.03
N LEU A 27 -10.13 -17.07 -1.57
CA LEU A 27 -9.72 -17.06 -2.97
C LEU A 27 -8.30 -17.61 -3.10
N VAL A 28 -8.12 -18.57 -4.01
CA VAL A 28 -6.81 -19.12 -4.33
C VAL A 28 -6.49 -18.78 -5.79
N GLU A 29 -5.41 -18.02 -5.97
CA GLU A 29 -4.86 -17.73 -7.29
C GLU A 29 -3.53 -18.49 -7.45
N SER A 30 -3.46 -19.36 -8.45
CA SER A 30 -2.30 -20.22 -8.68
C SER A 30 -1.10 -19.47 -9.25
N ASN A 31 -1.34 -18.39 -9.98
CA ASN A 31 -0.30 -17.54 -10.57
C ASN A 31 -0.62 -16.05 -10.39
N PRO A 32 -0.55 -15.52 -9.16
CA PRO A 32 -0.93 -14.13 -8.89
C PRO A 32 -0.07 -13.12 -9.66
N HIS A 33 1.19 -13.43 -9.95
CA HIS A 33 2.04 -12.55 -10.74
C HIS A 33 1.44 -12.31 -12.13
N GLU A 34 1.18 -13.37 -12.89
CA GLU A 34 0.66 -13.27 -14.25
C GLU A 34 -0.74 -12.65 -14.26
N THR A 35 -1.62 -13.10 -13.38
CA THR A 35 -3.00 -12.61 -13.28
C THR A 35 -3.07 -11.11 -13.04
N TYR A 36 -2.30 -10.60 -12.08
CA TYR A 36 -2.32 -9.17 -11.76
C TYR A 36 -1.58 -8.31 -12.78
N ILE A 37 -0.52 -8.83 -13.43
CA ILE A 37 0.13 -8.11 -14.53
C ILE A 37 -0.81 -8.03 -15.75
N ARG A 38 -1.51 -9.12 -16.08
CA ARG A 38 -2.49 -9.10 -17.16
C ARG A 38 -3.65 -8.14 -16.87
N ALA A 39 -4.13 -8.11 -15.64
CA ALA A 39 -5.15 -7.13 -15.24
C ALA A 39 -4.62 -5.69 -15.33
N ALA A 40 -3.38 -5.44 -14.96
CA ALA A 40 -2.75 -4.13 -15.08
C ALA A 40 -2.63 -3.67 -16.54
N GLU A 41 -2.31 -4.58 -17.46
CA GLU A 41 -2.29 -4.30 -18.90
C GLU A 41 -3.67 -3.83 -19.40
N MET A 42 -4.73 -4.56 -19.07
CA MET A 42 -6.09 -4.18 -19.44
C MET A 42 -6.50 -2.81 -18.84
N LEU A 43 -6.09 -2.52 -17.62
CA LEU A 43 -6.38 -1.25 -16.96
C LEU A 43 -5.57 -0.09 -17.55
N ASN A 44 -4.36 -0.37 -18.02
CA ASN A 44 -3.54 0.59 -18.76
C ASN A 44 -4.21 0.99 -20.08
N ASP A 45 -4.70 0.01 -20.84
CA ASP A 45 -5.43 0.26 -22.09
C ASP A 45 -6.71 1.06 -21.86
N LEU A 46 -7.37 0.86 -20.74
CA LEU A 46 -8.51 1.66 -20.30
C LEU A 46 -8.12 3.09 -19.88
N GLY A 47 -6.85 3.35 -19.60
CA GLY A 47 -6.32 4.64 -19.18
C GLY A 47 -6.85 5.11 -17.83
N ILE A 48 -6.93 4.21 -16.83
CA ILE A 48 -7.32 4.58 -15.47
C ILE A 48 -6.22 5.40 -14.77
N ALA A 49 -6.59 6.13 -13.70
CA ALA A 49 -5.69 7.06 -13.03
C ALA A 49 -4.57 6.38 -12.25
N TYR A 50 -4.88 5.30 -11.52
CA TYR A 50 -3.89 4.64 -10.66
C TYR A 50 -4.23 3.19 -10.34
N ILE A 51 -3.20 2.43 -10.01
CA ILE A 51 -3.31 1.14 -9.33
C ILE A 51 -2.73 1.27 -7.93
N SER A 52 -3.51 0.84 -6.92
CA SER A 52 -3.04 0.72 -5.54
C SER A 52 -2.76 -0.73 -5.20
N ILE A 53 -1.56 -1.03 -4.72
CA ILE A 53 -1.15 -2.38 -4.31
C ILE A 53 -1.25 -2.47 -2.80
N ALA A 54 -2.11 -3.36 -2.31
CA ALA A 54 -2.13 -3.77 -0.91
C ALA A 54 -1.15 -4.93 -0.73
N GLU A 55 0.01 -4.64 -0.14
CA GLU A 55 0.90 -5.68 0.35
C GLU A 55 0.34 -6.26 1.64
N ALA A 56 0.68 -7.51 1.93
CA ALA A 56 0.28 -8.16 3.17
C ALA A 56 0.86 -7.43 4.39
N ASP A 57 0.07 -7.35 5.46
CA ASP A 57 0.41 -6.62 6.69
C ASP A 57 0.35 -7.49 7.95
N TRP A 58 0.11 -8.79 7.82
CA TRP A 58 0.15 -9.74 8.94
C TRP A 58 1.58 -10.16 9.29
N ASP A 59 1.74 -10.70 10.48
CA ASP A 59 3.02 -11.25 10.91
C ASP A 59 3.47 -12.40 9.98
N ASN A 60 4.75 -12.44 9.66
CA ASN A 60 5.34 -13.38 8.69
C ASN A 60 4.78 -13.28 7.25
N SER A 61 4.14 -12.18 6.91
CA SER A 61 3.72 -11.96 5.52
C SER A 61 4.92 -11.91 4.59
N PRO A 62 4.84 -12.52 3.39
CA PRO A 62 5.90 -12.40 2.42
C PRO A 62 6.02 -10.96 1.91
N ASP A 63 7.22 -10.57 1.54
CA ASP A 63 7.40 -9.32 0.78
C ASP A 63 6.92 -9.49 -0.67
N LEU A 64 6.38 -8.44 -1.22
CA LEU A 64 6.04 -8.41 -2.63
C LEU A 64 7.33 -8.53 -3.47
N PRO A 65 7.43 -9.51 -4.38
CA PRO A 65 8.64 -9.71 -5.17
C PRO A 65 9.03 -8.47 -5.98
N GLU A 66 10.32 -8.18 -6.04
CA GLU A 66 10.84 -7.06 -6.83
C GLU A 66 10.53 -7.24 -8.33
N THR A 67 10.53 -8.48 -8.81
CA THR A 67 10.12 -8.81 -10.17
C THR A 67 8.72 -8.35 -10.48
N PHE A 68 7.78 -8.53 -9.54
CA PHE A 68 6.40 -8.05 -9.70
C PHE A 68 6.34 -6.52 -9.78
N ARG A 69 7.05 -5.80 -8.90
CA ARG A 69 7.09 -4.32 -8.93
C ARG A 69 7.63 -3.79 -10.25
N ARG A 70 8.71 -4.39 -10.73
CA ARG A 70 9.34 -4.04 -12.01
C ARG A 70 8.38 -4.28 -13.18
N ASP A 71 7.74 -5.44 -13.22
CA ASP A 71 6.86 -5.82 -14.32
C ASP A 71 5.57 -5.01 -14.30
N LEU A 72 5.01 -4.73 -13.11
CA LEU A 72 3.87 -3.82 -12.97
C LEU A 72 4.22 -2.41 -13.49
N ARG A 73 5.39 -1.86 -13.14
CA ARG A 73 5.79 -0.52 -13.61
C ARG A 73 6.00 -0.48 -15.13
N LYS A 74 6.49 -1.55 -15.73
CA LYS A 74 6.65 -1.64 -17.18
C LYS A 74 5.31 -1.71 -17.93
N THR A 75 4.31 -2.31 -17.28
CA THR A 75 2.99 -2.58 -17.88
C THR A 75 2.02 -1.41 -17.69
N PHE A 76 2.08 -0.72 -16.56
CA PHE A 76 1.13 0.34 -16.21
C PHE A 76 1.80 1.70 -16.16
N GLU A 77 1.36 2.64 -17.00
CA GLU A 77 1.92 3.99 -17.13
C GLU A 77 1.38 4.98 -16.08
N GLY A 78 0.18 4.72 -15.55
CA GLY A 78 -0.46 5.57 -14.54
C GLY A 78 0.26 5.50 -13.19
N ALA A 79 -0.28 6.20 -12.18
CA ALA A 79 0.31 6.23 -10.86
C ALA A 79 0.20 4.88 -10.14
N ILE A 80 1.29 4.43 -9.51
CA ILE A 80 1.32 3.23 -8.67
C ILE A 80 1.47 3.64 -7.22
N ILE A 81 0.51 3.20 -6.39
CA ILE A 81 0.47 3.47 -4.96
C ILE A 81 0.74 2.16 -4.20
N TYR A 82 1.77 2.11 -3.38
CA TYR A 82 2.01 0.96 -2.52
C TYR A 82 1.50 1.21 -1.11
N ALA A 83 0.82 0.21 -0.55
CA ALA A 83 0.33 0.18 0.82
C ALA A 83 0.69 -1.15 1.48
N GLY A 84 0.93 -1.13 2.77
CA GLY A 84 1.31 -2.29 3.57
C GLY A 84 2.26 -1.86 4.68
N ARG A 85 3.21 -2.70 5.03
CA ARG A 85 4.19 -2.42 6.11
C ARG A 85 5.32 -1.50 5.62
N TYR A 86 4.98 -0.33 5.10
CA TYR A 86 5.97 0.64 4.63
C TYR A 86 6.56 1.44 5.79
N THR A 87 7.88 1.45 5.85
CA THR A 87 8.66 2.48 6.54
C THR A 87 9.09 3.55 5.54
N VAL A 88 9.61 4.67 6.03
CA VAL A 88 10.14 5.73 5.16
C VAL A 88 11.29 5.18 4.30
N GLU A 89 12.18 4.40 4.89
CA GLU A 89 13.35 3.80 4.22
C GLU A 89 12.92 2.84 3.10
N LYS A 90 11.93 1.97 3.39
CA LYS A 90 11.37 1.06 2.37
C LYS A 90 10.73 1.85 1.22
N ALA A 91 9.97 2.90 1.54
CA ALA A 91 9.36 3.77 0.54
C ALA A 91 10.42 4.44 -0.35
N LEU A 92 11.46 5.02 0.25
CA LEU A 92 12.57 5.64 -0.48
C LEU A 92 13.32 4.64 -1.36
N THR A 93 13.53 3.41 -0.86
CA THR A 93 14.18 2.35 -1.62
C THR A 93 13.38 1.95 -2.86
N VAL A 94 12.07 1.74 -2.71
CA VAL A 94 11.19 1.39 -3.85
C VAL A 94 11.08 2.55 -4.83
N ASN A 95 11.00 3.78 -4.30
CA ASN A 95 10.95 5.00 -5.12
C ASN A 95 12.22 5.22 -5.93
N SER A 96 13.40 5.02 -5.35
CA SER A 96 14.67 5.20 -6.04
C SER A 96 14.86 4.25 -7.22
N LYS A 97 14.17 3.11 -7.21
CA LYS A 97 14.13 2.14 -8.32
C LYS A 97 13.06 2.50 -9.38
N GLY A 98 12.28 3.55 -9.16
CA GLY A 98 11.21 3.98 -10.06
C GLY A 98 10.00 3.04 -10.11
N TYR A 99 9.80 2.19 -9.08
CA TYR A 99 8.73 1.19 -9.10
C TYR A 99 7.38 1.72 -8.60
N GLY A 100 7.36 2.84 -7.89
CA GLY A 100 6.14 3.41 -7.35
C GLY A 100 6.20 4.92 -7.25
N ASP A 101 5.03 5.55 -7.28
CA ASP A 101 4.89 7.01 -7.26
C ASP A 101 4.45 7.51 -5.88
N LEU A 102 3.62 6.73 -5.17
CA LEU A 102 3.07 7.10 -3.87
C LEU A 102 3.12 5.92 -2.89
N TYR A 103 3.19 6.24 -1.60
CA TYR A 103 3.26 5.28 -0.52
C TYR A 103 2.24 5.61 0.56
N ALA A 104 1.37 4.66 0.90
CA ALA A 104 0.33 4.84 1.89
C ALA A 104 0.78 4.32 3.26
N PHE A 105 0.63 5.17 4.27
CA PHE A 105 0.92 4.87 5.67
C PHE A 105 -0.41 4.84 6.45
N GLY A 106 -0.78 3.70 7.00
CA GLY A 106 -2.00 3.57 7.81
C GLY A 106 -1.76 3.96 9.27
N LYS A 107 -1.33 3.00 10.10
CA LYS A 107 -1.10 3.21 11.53
C LYS A 107 -0.22 4.42 11.88
N PRO A 108 0.91 4.65 11.17
CA PRO A 108 1.71 5.86 11.43
C PRO A 108 0.93 7.16 11.19
N PHE A 109 0.02 7.19 10.22
CA PHE A 109 -0.75 8.40 9.92
C PHE A 109 -1.85 8.66 10.97
N ILE A 110 -2.43 7.60 11.57
CA ILE A 110 -3.35 7.76 12.70
C ILE A 110 -2.66 8.46 13.88
N ALA A 111 -1.44 8.00 14.22
CA ALA A 111 -0.71 8.54 15.37
C ALA A 111 0.02 9.88 15.09
N ASN A 112 0.12 10.30 13.84
CA ASN A 112 0.84 11.52 13.46
C ASN A 112 0.01 12.31 12.44
N PRO A 113 -0.84 13.24 12.90
CA PRO A 113 -1.67 14.06 12.01
C PRO A 113 -0.85 14.85 10.98
N ASP A 114 0.40 15.15 11.32
CA ASP A 114 1.39 15.86 10.53
C ASP A 114 2.49 14.94 9.94
N LEU A 115 2.17 13.66 9.71
CA LEU A 115 3.14 12.67 9.26
C LEU A 115 4.01 13.11 8.07
N PRO A 116 3.48 13.73 7.00
CA PRO A 116 4.30 14.19 5.90
C PRO A 116 5.35 15.24 6.33
N TYR A 117 4.97 16.14 7.23
CA TYR A 117 5.91 17.14 7.78
C TYR A 117 7.00 16.48 8.62
N ARG A 118 6.64 15.53 9.48
CA ARG A 118 7.60 14.76 10.28
C ARG A 118 8.60 14.02 9.41
N ILE A 119 8.14 13.36 8.35
CA ILE A 119 9.00 12.67 7.39
C ILE A 119 9.95 13.68 6.72
N LEU A 120 9.43 14.79 6.21
CA LEU A 120 10.22 15.81 5.52
C LEU A 120 11.32 16.41 6.43
N LYS A 121 11.03 16.60 7.71
CA LYS A 121 11.94 17.20 8.69
C LYS A 121 12.78 16.17 9.47
N GLY A 122 12.60 14.87 9.24
CA GLY A 122 13.30 13.83 9.99
C GLY A 122 12.93 13.79 11.47
N LEU A 123 11.70 14.18 11.83
CA LEU A 123 11.24 14.21 13.22
C LEU A 123 10.78 12.81 13.67
N SER A 124 10.84 12.58 14.98
CA SER A 124 10.31 11.35 15.59
C SER A 124 8.79 11.23 15.42
N PHE A 125 8.32 9.99 15.30
CA PHE A 125 6.89 9.71 15.25
C PHE A 125 6.32 9.48 16.65
N ASN A 126 5.06 9.86 16.84
CA ASN A 126 4.31 9.48 18.02
C ASN A 126 4.14 7.96 18.05
N GLN A 127 4.14 7.39 19.26
CA GLN A 127 3.90 5.97 19.45
C GLN A 127 2.43 5.64 19.16
N VAL A 128 2.21 4.59 18.36
CA VAL A 128 0.88 4.10 18.04
C VAL A 128 0.30 3.33 19.23
N HIS A 129 -0.88 3.68 19.68
CA HIS A 129 -1.62 2.95 20.71
C HIS A 129 -2.51 1.89 20.05
N ASN A 130 -2.01 0.66 19.93
CA ASN A 130 -2.67 -0.41 19.18
C ASN A 130 -4.10 -0.73 19.64
N HIS A 131 -4.40 -0.56 20.95
CA HIS A 131 -5.70 -0.86 21.52
C HIS A 131 -6.79 0.17 21.16
N THR A 132 -6.43 1.32 20.60
CA THR A 132 -7.36 2.38 20.21
C THR A 132 -7.49 2.56 18.69
N LEU A 133 -6.71 1.82 17.87
CA LEU A 133 -6.63 2.04 16.42
C LEU A 133 -7.95 1.89 15.66
N TYR A 134 -8.80 0.95 16.04
CA TYR A 134 -9.96 0.56 15.24
C TYR A 134 -11.25 0.47 16.05
N GLY A 135 -11.31 1.10 17.19
CA GLY A 135 -12.51 1.11 18.03
C GLY A 135 -12.31 1.91 19.30
N GLY A 136 -13.37 2.47 19.83
CA GLY A 136 -13.36 3.09 21.14
C GLY A 136 -13.61 4.60 21.18
N GLY A 137 -13.72 5.31 20.10
CA GLY A 137 -14.05 6.73 20.12
C GLY A 137 -12.87 7.66 19.82
N GLU A 138 -12.81 8.81 20.48
CA GLU A 138 -11.86 9.88 20.15
C GLU A 138 -10.44 9.59 20.61
N ALA A 139 -10.28 8.93 21.77
CA ALA A 139 -8.99 8.66 22.38
C ALA A 139 -8.12 7.75 21.49
N GLY A 140 -6.89 8.20 21.17
CA GLY A 140 -5.95 7.51 20.30
C GLY A 140 -6.33 7.52 18.82
N TYR A 141 -7.28 8.39 18.43
CA TYR A 141 -7.71 8.56 17.05
C TYR A 141 -7.61 10.00 16.57
N ILE A 142 -8.06 10.98 17.37
CA ILE A 142 -8.04 12.41 17.01
C ILE A 142 -7.27 13.28 18.01
N ASP A 143 -6.69 12.70 19.05
CA ASP A 143 -6.02 13.39 20.15
C ASP A 143 -4.48 13.33 20.10
N TYR A 144 -3.92 12.76 19.05
CA TYR A 144 -2.46 12.72 18.88
C TYR A 144 -1.89 14.13 18.62
N PRO A 145 -0.76 14.49 19.28
CA PRO A 145 -0.20 15.82 19.14
C PRO A 145 0.52 16.00 17.80
N PHE A 146 0.47 17.23 17.30
CA PHE A 146 1.36 17.68 16.25
C PHE A 146 2.80 17.80 16.79
N SER A 147 3.78 17.82 15.87
CA SER A 147 5.14 18.19 16.21
C SER A 147 5.18 19.67 16.61
N THR A 148 5.92 19.98 17.65
CA THR A 148 6.21 21.35 18.11
C THR A 148 7.44 21.89 17.39
#